data_9903a029b0b1064aada9b3df2edf90c1
#
_entry.id   9903a029b0b1064aada9b3df2edf90c1
#
_cell.length_a   1.000
_cell.length_b   1.000
_cell.length_c   1.000
_cell.angle_alpha   90.00
_cell.angle_beta   90.00
_cell.angle_gamma   90.00
#
_symmetry.space_group_name_H-M   'P 1'
#
loop_
_entity.id
_entity.type
_entity.pdbx_description
1 polymer ?
#
loop_
_entity_poly.entity_id
_entity_poly.type
_entity_poly.pdbx_seq_one_letter_code
_entity_poly.pdbx_strand_id
1 'polypeptide(L)'
;CKEAITGFLEQKKREYRKRGTLRSYRCSCTSFCLFLIDHGYDNFKLISPEIIKEFSIQDKHSTFKGRATRFVIVRAFLRYLDEYRYTERHGLDQCLISGSAPVDKIIDVLSDEQIQRIQEYRMTHNTPVELRDIAIVLLGVKTGLRACDILALRFQDIDWKKCQISIIMKKTKTQITLPMPVEVGNAIYSYLKYGRPDAESDFIFVRSKAPYGKMTGKVCTRALYRILPERNNVKGGGFHVTRRTFATNLLKNHAGIDEIMDALGHRDPTSVMKYLLLDDERSRKCGLSLSVTGLMLEGGL
;
A
#
# COMPACT_ATOMS: atom_id res chain seq x y z
N CYS A 1 4.21 -4.36 31.66
CA CYS A 1 4.13 -4.26 30.18
C CYS A 1 2.83 -3.64 29.68
N LYS A 2 1.65 -4.12 30.11
CA LYS A 2 0.35 -3.62 29.58
C LYS A 2 0.17 -2.11 29.77
N GLU A 3 0.49 -1.59 30.96
CA GLU A 3 0.39 -0.18 31.30
C GLU A 3 1.29 0.69 30.42
N ALA A 4 2.56 0.33 30.26
CA ALA A 4 3.51 1.04 29.42
C ALA A 4 3.08 1.06 27.94
N ILE A 5 2.57 -0.06 27.41
CA ILE A 5 2.04 -0.12 26.04
C ILE A 5 0.83 0.81 25.91
N THR A 6 -0.09 0.83 26.90
CA THR A 6 -1.27 1.68 26.87
C THR A 6 -0.89 3.15 26.89
N GLY A 7 -0.02 3.57 27.81
CA GLY A 7 0.49 4.94 27.87
C GLY A 7 1.18 5.39 26.57
N PHE A 8 2.05 4.54 26.03
CA PHE A 8 2.69 4.81 24.73
C PHE A 8 1.67 4.99 23.60
N LEU A 9 0.66 4.11 23.52
CA LEU A 9 -0.38 4.23 22.49
C LEU A 9 -1.24 5.48 22.66
N GLU A 10 -1.48 5.93 23.88
CA GLU A 10 -2.19 7.18 24.16
C GLU A 10 -1.35 8.39 23.74
N GLN A 11 -0.05 8.40 24.03
CA GLN A 11 0.86 9.43 23.51
C GLN A 11 0.80 9.46 21.97
N LYS A 12 0.94 8.31 21.30
CA LYS A 12 0.89 8.21 19.84
C LYS A 12 -0.49 8.57 19.25
N LYS A 13 -1.57 8.39 20.00
CA LYS A 13 -2.91 8.84 19.62
C LYS A 13 -3.02 10.36 19.65
N ARG A 14 -2.43 11.02 20.64
CA ARG A 14 -2.35 12.49 20.72
C ARG A 14 -1.56 13.09 19.56
N GLU A 15 -0.56 12.38 19.02
CA GLU A 15 0.16 12.74 17.79
C GLU A 15 -0.67 12.54 16.50
N TYR A 16 -1.99 12.41 16.58
CA TYR A 16 -2.93 12.23 15.46
C TYR A 16 -2.64 11.01 14.57
N ARG A 17 -2.08 9.93 15.13
CA ARG A 17 -1.82 8.70 14.38
C ARG A 17 -3.12 7.97 14.03
N LYS A 18 -3.23 7.50 12.78
CA LYS A 18 -4.41 6.77 12.29
C LYS A 18 -4.58 5.43 13.04
N ARG A 19 -5.83 4.98 13.20
CA ARG A 19 -6.18 3.72 13.90
C ARG A 19 -5.40 2.50 13.39
N GLY A 20 -5.15 2.39 12.08
CA GLY A 20 -4.35 1.31 11.50
C GLY A 20 -2.88 1.36 11.94
N THR A 21 -2.31 2.55 12.05
CA THR A 21 -0.95 2.77 12.57
C THR A 21 -0.87 2.36 14.03
N LEU A 22 -1.83 2.78 14.87
CA LEU A 22 -1.88 2.39 16.29
C LEU A 22 -1.98 0.89 16.49
N ARG A 23 -2.68 0.16 15.60
CA ARG A 23 -2.72 -1.30 15.63
C ARG A 23 -1.32 -1.90 15.38
N SER A 24 -0.57 -1.38 14.41
CA SER A 24 0.80 -1.84 14.15
C SER A 24 1.72 -1.56 15.33
N TYR A 25 1.58 -0.38 15.96
CA TYR A 25 2.31 -0.03 17.19
C TYR A 25 2.01 -1.03 18.30
N ARG A 26 0.73 -1.28 18.57
CA ARG A 26 0.31 -2.27 19.58
C ARG A 26 0.92 -3.65 19.31
N CYS A 27 0.76 -4.18 18.09
CA CYS A 27 1.29 -5.50 17.73
C CYS A 27 2.81 -5.58 17.93
N SER A 28 3.55 -4.57 17.50
CA SER A 28 5.02 -4.55 17.63
C SER A 28 5.49 -4.47 19.07
N CYS A 29 4.88 -3.59 19.88
CA CYS A 29 5.21 -3.48 21.31
C CYS A 29 4.83 -4.76 22.07
N THR A 30 3.66 -5.35 21.78
CA THR A 30 3.27 -6.61 22.41
C THR A 30 4.24 -7.74 22.06
N SER A 31 4.63 -7.87 20.78
CA SER A 31 5.61 -8.88 20.36
C SER A 31 6.97 -8.70 21.06
N PHE A 32 7.41 -7.47 21.21
CA PHE A 32 8.64 -7.16 21.94
C PHE A 32 8.53 -7.50 23.42
N CYS A 33 7.43 -7.13 24.09
CA CYS A 33 7.23 -7.47 25.50
C CYS A 33 7.13 -8.98 25.75
N LEU A 34 6.47 -9.72 24.85
CA LEU A 34 6.43 -11.18 24.93
C LEU A 34 7.83 -11.79 24.82
N PHE A 35 8.63 -11.31 23.87
CA PHE A 35 10.01 -11.74 23.73
C PHE A 35 10.82 -11.51 25.03
N LEU A 36 10.67 -10.34 25.67
CA LEU A 36 11.34 -10.04 26.95
C LEU A 36 10.91 -11.03 28.04
N ILE A 37 9.61 -11.30 28.16
CA ILE A 37 9.07 -12.24 29.16
C ILE A 37 9.60 -13.66 28.91
N ASP A 38 9.62 -14.12 27.66
CA ASP A 38 10.14 -15.44 27.28
C ASP A 38 11.64 -15.64 27.62
N HIS A 39 12.39 -14.50 27.74
CA HIS A 39 13.80 -14.49 28.14
C HIS A 39 14.02 -14.12 29.62
N GLY A 40 12.97 -14.14 30.45
CA GLY A 40 13.05 -13.90 31.89
C GLY A 40 13.09 -12.41 32.32
N TYR A 41 12.81 -11.49 31.38
CA TYR A 41 12.73 -10.05 31.69
C TYR A 41 11.28 -9.64 31.95
N ASP A 42 10.80 -9.79 33.15
CA ASP A 42 9.46 -9.39 33.59
C ASP A 42 9.37 -7.91 33.98
N ASN A 43 10.52 -7.26 34.23
CA ASN A 43 10.64 -5.86 34.59
C ASN A 43 11.52 -5.10 33.59
N PHE A 44 11.01 -3.98 33.07
CA PHE A 44 11.76 -3.11 32.15
C PHE A 44 13.05 -2.52 32.72
N LYS A 45 13.17 -2.39 34.06
CA LYS A 45 14.40 -1.93 34.72
C LYS A 45 15.58 -2.84 34.50
N LEU A 46 15.31 -4.14 34.28
CA LEU A 46 16.33 -5.16 34.11
C LEU A 46 16.80 -5.30 32.65
N ILE A 47 16.18 -4.59 31.70
CA ILE A 47 16.54 -4.71 30.29
C ILE A 47 18.00 -4.30 30.06
N SER A 48 18.74 -5.19 29.41
CA SER A 48 20.13 -4.97 29.02
C SER A 48 20.30 -4.69 27.53
N PRO A 49 21.40 -4.06 27.10
CA PRO A 49 21.73 -3.90 25.69
C PRO A 49 21.80 -5.22 24.92
N GLU A 50 22.23 -6.30 25.61
CA GLU A 50 22.40 -7.63 25.01
C GLU A 50 21.08 -8.21 24.57
N ILE A 51 20.02 -8.15 25.42
CA ILE A 51 18.70 -8.67 25.05
C ILE A 51 18.05 -7.88 23.92
N ILE A 52 18.34 -6.57 23.80
CA ILE A 52 17.88 -5.75 22.69
C ILE A 52 18.55 -6.17 21.37
N LYS A 53 19.86 -6.47 21.40
CA LYS A 53 20.57 -6.99 20.23
C LYS A 53 20.05 -8.37 19.85
N GLU A 54 19.81 -9.23 20.85
CA GLU A 54 19.27 -10.57 20.65
C GLU A 54 17.87 -10.53 19.99
N PHE A 55 16.98 -9.65 20.45
CA PHE A 55 15.71 -9.40 19.79
C PHE A 55 15.88 -9.04 18.31
N SER A 56 16.89 -8.24 18.00
CA SER A 56 17.19 -7.82 16.63
C SER A 56 17.61 -8.98 15.72
N ILE A 57 18.26 -10.00 16.30
CA ILE A 57 18.76 -11.19 15.57
C ILE A 57 17.69 -12.25 15.45
N GLN A 58 16.94 -12.50 16.52
CA GLN A 58 15.97 -13.62 16.59
C GLN A 58 14.63 -13.36 15.89
N ASP A 59 14.32 -12.10 15.49
CA ASP A 59 13.06 -11.78 14.78
C ASP A 59 13.00 -12.44 13.40
N LYS A 60 12.75 -13.76 13.36
CA LYS A 60 12.69 -14.58 12.15
C LYS A 60 11.32 -14.58 11.45
N HIS A 61 10.27 -14.10 12.09
CA HIS A 61 8.89 -14.29 11.66
C HIS A 61 8.33 -13.23 10.70
N SER A 62 9.08 -12.23 10.33
CA SER A 62 8.61 -11.16 9.46
C SER A 62 9.44 -11.04 8.19
N THR A 63 8.78 -10.59 7.11
CA THR A 63 9.53 -10.14 5.93
C THR A 63 10.52 -9.05 6.35
N PHE A 64 11.62 -8.92 5.64
CA PHE A 64 12.65 -7.91 5.93
C PHE A 64 12.04 -6.51 6.15
N LYS A 65 11.09 -6.10 5.31
CA LYS A 65 10.39 -4.82 5.44
C LYS A 65 9.48 -4.76 6.67
N GLY A 66 8.85 -5.87 7.04
CA GLY A 66 8.04 -5.97 8.25
C GLY A 66 8.90 -5.83 9.49
N ARG A 67 10.10 -6.45 9.49
CA ARG A 67 11.09 -6.34 10.55
C ARG A 67 11.61 -4.92 10.72
N ALA A 68 11.98 -4.25 9.63
CA ALA A 68 12.41 -2.85 9.67
C ALA A 68 11.32 -1.93 10.25
N THR A 69 10.06 -2.11 9.85
CA THR A 69 8.93 -1.36 10.41
C THR A 69 8.75 -1.64 11.91
N ARG A 70 8.88 -2.90 12.34
CA ARG A 70 8.80 -3.29 13.75
C ARG A 70 9.91 -2.63 14.56
N PHE A 71 11.14 -2.63 14.08
CA PHE A 71 12.27 -2.00 14.76
C PHE A 71 12.12 -0.49 14.91
N VAL A 72 11.57 0.19 13.90
CA VAL A 72 11.23 1.62 14.03
C VAL A 72 10.23 1.84 15.17
N ILE A 73 9.23 0.98 15.29
CA ILE A 73 8.21 1.08 16.34
C ILE A 73 8.80 0.73 17.72
N VAL A 74 9.57 -0.36 17.82
CA VAL A 74 10.21 -0.77 19.09
C VAL A 74 11.22 0.28 19.54
N ARG A 75 12.00 0.88 18.62
CA ARG A 75 12.89 2.00 18.94
C ARG A 75 12.13 3.18 19.53
N ALA A 76 10.99 3.55 18.95
CA ALA A 76 10.15 4.61 19.51
C ALA A 76 9.55 4.23 20.86
N PHE A 77 9.27 2.95 21.11
CA PHE A 77 8.79 2.46 22.40
C PHE A 77 9.90 2.46 23.45
N LEU A 78 11.12 2.06 23.12
CA LEU A 78 12.27 2.12 24.02
C LEU A 78 12.57 3.56 24.46
N ARG A 79 12.49 4.54 23.53
CA ARG A 79 12.61 5.96 23.88
C ARG A 79 11.52 6.41 24.87
N TYR A 80 10.29 5.96 24.65
CA TYR A 80 9.20 6.22 25.58
C TYR A 80 9.47 5.61 26.96
N LEU A 81 9.95 4.37 27.02
CA LEU A 81 10.28 3.72 28.29
C LEU A 81 11.38 4.48 29.05
N ASP A 82 12.36 5.01 28.33
CA ASP A 82 13.45 5.83 28.88
C ASP A 82 12.91 7.18 29.38
N GLU A 83 12.16 7.91 28.57
CA GLU A 83 11.55 9.22 28.90
C GLU A 83 10.69 9.15 30.18
N TYR A 84 9.92 8.08 30.33
CA TYR A 84 9.02 7.88 31.48
C TYR A 84 9.65 7.05 32.62
N ARG A 85 10.97 6.86 32.59
CA ARG A 85 11.75 6.18 33.65
C ARG A 85 11.29 4.75 33.95
N TYR A 86 10.81 4.03 32.93
CA TYR A 86 10.53 2.59 33.06
C TYR A 86 11.81 1.76 33.03
N THR A 87 12.91 2.29 32.48
CA THR A 87 14.22 1.64 32.36
C THR A 87 15.23 2.38 33.24
N GLU A 88 16.22 1.66 33.80
CA GLU A 88 17.34 2.26 34.54
C GLU A 88 18.49 2.66 33.60
N ARG A 89 18.57 1.99 32.44
CA ARG A 89 19.62 2.26 31.45
C ARG A 89 19.07 3.16 30.36
N HIS A 90 19.84 4.16 29.99
CA HIS A 90 19.51 5.09 28.90
C HIS A 90 20.03 4.62 27.55
N GLY A 91 19.43 5.08 26.48
CA GLY A 91 19.90 4.85 25.11
C GLY A 91 19.72 3.41 24.59
N LEU A 92 18.88 2.59 25.20
CA LEU A 92 18.60 1.21 24.77
C LEU A 92 18.06 1.15 23.32
N ASP A 93 17.42 2.21 22.84
CA ASP A 93 16.90 2.31 21.47
C ASP A 93 18.00 2.28 20.40
N GLN A 94 19.24 2.67 20.76
CA GLN A 94 20.40 2.64 19.87
C GLN A 94 20.98 1.22 19.71
N CYS A 95 20.69 0.32 20.65
CA CYS A 95 21.16 -1.06 20.61
C CYS A 95 20.42 -1.93 19.59
N LEU A 96 19.27 -1.44 19.03
CA LEU A 96 18.54 -2.14 17.99
C LEU A 96 19.34 -2.13 16.66
N ILE A 97 19.75 -3.31 16.24
CA ILE A 97 20.46 -3.51 14.96
C ILE A 97 19.41 -3.50 13.82
N SER A 98 19.35 -2.42 13.08
CA SER A 98 18.51 -2.33 11.89
C SER A 98 19.35 -2.57 10.64
N GLY A 99 19.16 -3.73 10.01
CA GLY A 99 19.69 -3.96 8.67
C GLY A 99 18.95 -3.11 7.64
N SER A 100 19.66 -2.61 6.63
CA SER A 100 19.06 -1.98 5.46
C SER A 100 18.43 -3.03 4.55
N ALA A 101 17.17 -2.83 4.14
CA ALA A 101 16.55 -3.74 3.17
C ALA A 101 17.19 -3.54 1.78
N PRO A 102 17.54 -4.62 1.06
CA PRO A 102 17.91 -4.48 -0.34
C PRO A 102 16.78 -3.74 -1.09
N VAL A 103 17.19 -2.76 -1.90
CA VAL A 103 16.25 -1.90 -2.64
C VAL A 103 15.67 -2.64 -3.86
N ASP A 104 16.32 -3.71 -4.31
CA ASP A 104 15.98 -4.43 -5.53
C ASP A 104 14.72 -5.28 -5.38
N LYS A 105 13.59 -4.69 -5.66
CA LYS A 105 12.35 -5.44 -5.89
C LYS A 105 11.82 -5.09 -7.27
N ILE A 106 11.80 -6.09 -8.13
CA ILE A 106 10.95 -6.06 -9.32
C ILE A 106 9.55 -5.68 -8.86
N ILE A 107 9.07 -4.54 -9.37
CA ILE A 107 7.73 -4.08 -9.04
C ILE A 107 6.76 -4.92 -9.85
N ASP A 108 5.94 -5.69 -9.15
CA ASP A 108 4.88 -6.48 -9.74
C ASP A 108 3.79 -5.56 -10.31
N VAL A 109 3.50 -5.69 -11.60
CA VAL A 109 2.45 -5.00 -12.36
C VAL A 109 1.60 -6.04 -13.10
N LEU A 110 0.45 -5.63 -13.62
CA LEU A 110 -0.36 -6.48 -14.50
C LEU A 110 0.28 -6.51 -15.90
N SER A 111 0.33 -7.69 -16.51
CA SER A 111 0.75 -7.84 -17.91
C SER A 111 -0.37 -7.37 -18.87
N ASP A 112 -0.03 -7.18 -20.13
CA ASP A 112 -1.00 -6.76 -21.15
C ASP A 112 -2.08 -7.84 -21.35
N GLU A 113 -1.72 -9.13 -21.27
CA GLU A 113 -2.68 -10.25 -21.32
C GLU A 113 -3.65 -10.21 -20.12
N GLN A 114 -3.14 -9.87 -18.94
CA GLN A 114 -4.01 -9.73 -17.75
C GLN A 114 -4.97 -8.54 -17.89
N ILE A 115 -4.51 -7.44 -18.48
CA ILE A 115 -5.35 -6.27 -18.75
C ILE A 115 -6.42 -6.63 -19.79
N GLN A 116 -6.06 -7.36 -20.85
CA GLN A 116 -6.99 -7.84 -21.85
C GLN A 116 -8.05 -8.76 -21.23
N ARG A 117 -7.65 -9.72 -20.40
CA ARG A 117 -8.60 -10.61 -19.69
C ARG A 117 -9.58 -9.86 -18.80
N ILE A 118 -9.17 -8.74 -18.18
CA ILE A 118 -10.08 -7.88 -17.41
C ILE A 118 -11.15 -7.28 -18.35
N GLN A 119 -10.79 -6.90 -19.57
CA GLN A 119 -11.72 -6.36 -20.56
C GLN A 119 -12.67 -7.44 -21.08
N GLU A 120 -12.17 -8.63 -21.39
CA GLU A 120 -12.96 -9.78 -21.83
C GLU A 120 -13.95 -10.22 -20.74
N TYR A 121 -13.52 -10.27 -19.48
CA TYR A 121 -14.38 -10.60 -18.35
C TYR A 121 -15.60 -9.69 -18.27
N ARG A 122 -15.44 -8.40 -18.55
CA ARG A 122 -16.54 -7.43 -18.60
C ARG A 122 -17.62 -7.80 -19.63
N MET A 123 -17.24 -8.43 -20.73
CA MET A 123 -18.17 -8.74 -21.84
C MET A 123 -19.02 -9.99 -21.56
N THR A 124 -18.56 -10.85 -20.67
CA THR A 124 -19.12 -12.19 -20.47
C THR A 124 -19.80 -12.41 -19.12
N HIS A 125 -19.59 -11.50 -18.14
CA HIS A 125 -20.02 -11.67 -16.75
C HIS A 125 -20.98 -10.57 -16.31
N ASN A 126 -22.20 -10.94 -15.93
CA ASN A 126 -23.32 -10.01 -15.70
C ASN A 126 -24.03 -10.16 -14.34
N THR A 127 -23.56 -11.01 -13.44
CA THR A 127 -24.16 -11.08 -12.10
C THR A 127 -23.91 -9.79 -11.31
N PRO A 128 -24.77 -9.41 -10.36
CA PRO A 128 -24.64 -8.20 -9.54
C PRO A 128 -23.24 -8.03 -8.90
N VAL A 129 -22.66 -9.14 -8.45
CA VAL A 129 -21.34 -9.15 -7.82
C VAL A 129 -20.22 -8.96 -8.84
N GLU A 130 -20.34 -9.57 -10.01
CA GLU A 130 -19.37 -9.44 -11.12
C GLU A 130 -19.39 -8.04 -11.72
N LEU A 131 -20.56 -7.44 -11.93
CA LEU A 131 -20.70 -6.06 -12.38
C LEU A 131 -20.03 -5.07 -11.40
N ARG A 132 -20.20 -5.29 -10.09
CA ARG A 132 -19.50 -4.52 -9.07
C ARG A 132 -17.99 -4.70 -9.15
N ASP A 133 -17.55 -5.94 -9.25
CA ASP A 133 -16.15 -6.30 -9.16
C ASP A 133 -15.37 -5.79 -10.38
N ILE A 134 -15.96 -5.87 -11.58
CA ILE A 134 -15.34 -5.31 -12.78
C ILE A 134 -15.25 -3.78 -12.72
N ALA A 135 -16.28 -3.09 -12.24
CA ALA A 135 -16.22 -1.64 -12.05
C ALA A 135 -15.12 -1.22 -11.07
N ILE A 136 -14.95 -1.95 -9.96
CA ILE A 136 -13.89 -1.70 -8.99
C ILE A 136 -12.49 -1.93 -9.60
N VAL A 137 -12.31 -3.02 -10.36
CA VAL A 137 -11.00 -3.37 -10.93
C VAL A 137 -10.63 -2.41 -12.05
N LEU A 138 -11.56 -2.05 -12.94
CA LEU A 138 -11.34 -1.07 -14.00
C LEU A 138 -11.00 0.32 -13.43
N LEU A 139 -11.71 0.78 -12.38
CA LEU A 139 -11.33 1.99 -11.65
C LEU A 139 -9.88 1.93 -11.19
N GLY A 140 -9.48 0.82 -10.57
CA GLY A 140 -8.10 0.66 -10.09
C GLY A 140 -7.05 0.71 -11.20
N VAL A 141 -7.30 0.02 -12.33
CA VAL A 141 -6.35 -0.08 -13.45
C VAL A 141 -6.28 1.20 -14.27
N LYS A 142 -7.43 1.86 -14.51
CA LYS A 142 -7.52 3.01 -15.41
C LYS A 142 -7.35 4.37 -14.73
N THR A 143 -7.50 4.45 -13.41
CA THR A 143 -7.36 5.71 -12.65
C THR A 143 -6.30 5.66 -11.56
N GLY A 144 -5.76 4.49 -11.27
CA GLY A 144 -4.79 4.30 -10.20
C GLY A 144 -5.30 4.58 -8.79
N LEU A 145 -6.61 4.75 -8.57
CA LEU A 145 -7.20 5.01 -7.26
C LEU A 145 -6.91 3.88 -6.27
N ARG A 146 -6.72 4.25 -5.00
CA ARG A 146 -6.54 3.25 -3.93
C ARG A 146 -7.86 2.57 -3.59
N ALA A 147 -7.83 1.32 -3.20
CA ALA A 147 -9.02 0.57 -2.77
C ALA A 147 -9.91 1.33 -1.78
N CYS A 148 -9.32 2.06 -0.82
CA CYS A 148 -10.08 2.85 0.15
C CYS A 148 -10.76 4.08 -0.46
N ASP A 149 -10.21 4.62 -1.53
CA ASP A 149 -10.76 5.78 -2.23
C ASP A 149 -11.86 5.33 -3.19
N ILE A 150 -11.66 4.24 -3.95
CA ILE A 150 -12.69 3.60 -4.78
C ILE A 150 -13.94 3.25 -3.95
N LEU A 151 -13.76 2.55 -2.81
CA LEU A 151 -14.88 2.16 -1.94
C LEU A 151 -15.50 3.33 -1.17
N ALA A 152 -14.97 4.52 -1.32
CA ALA A 152 -15.51 5.73 -0.74
C ALA A 152 -16.18 6.65 -1.76
N LEU A 153 -16.13 6.30 -3.04
CA LEU A 153 -16.78 7.06 -4.10
C LEU A 153 -18.28 7.21 -3.82
N ARG A 154 -18.75 8.44 -3.97
CA ARG A 154 -20.15 8.82 -3.86
C ARG A 154 -20.69 9.24 -5.22
N PHE A 155 -22.00 9.32 -5.36
CA PHE A 155 -22.64 9.80 -6.59
C PHE A 155 -22.17 11.21 -6.97
N GLN A 156 -22.03 12.11 -5.99
CA GLN A 156 -21.56 13.48 -6.20
C GLN A 156 -20.11 13.61 -6.67
N ASP A 157 -19.30 12.56 -6.52
CA ASP A 157 -17.89 12.56 -6.91
C ASP A 157 -17.71 12.32 -8.41
N ILE A 158 -18.79 11.93 -9.13
CA ILE A 158 -18.77 11.65 -10.57
C ILE A 158 -19.53 12.74 -11.33
N ASP A 159 -18.82 13.46 -12.18
CA ASP A 159 -19.40 14.32 -13.19
C ASP A 159 -19.54 13.55 -14.52
N TRP A 160 -20.74 13.01 -14.77
CA TRP A 160 -21.04 12.23 -15.97
C TRP A 160 -20.95 13.05 -17.26
N LYS A 161 -21.26 14.36 -17.20
CA LYS A 161 -21.23 15.24 -18.37
C LYS A 161 -19.80 15.54 -18.80
N LYS A 162 -18.92 15.81 -17.82
CA LYS A 162 -17.50 16.08 -18.06
C LYS A 162 -16.65 14.82 -18.11
N CYS A 163 -17.23 13.65 -17.87
CA CYS A 163 -16.49 12.38 -17.76
C CYS A 163 -15.31 12.49 -16.75
N GLN A 164 -15.57 12.98 -15.54
CA GLN A 164 -14.56 13.22 -14.51
C GLN A 164 -14.96 12.62 -13.16
N ILE A 165 -13.94 12.25 -12.39
CA ILE A 165 -14.07 11.81 -11.00
C ILE A 165 -13.29 12.79 -10.12
N SER A 166 -13.97 13.47 -9.19
CA SER A 166 -13.38 14.44 -8.27
C SER A 166 -13.50 13.95 -6.83
N ILE A 167 -12.38 13.69 -6.18
CA ILE A 167 -12.36 13.12 -4.82
C ILE A 167 -11.33 13.77 -3.92
N ILE A 168 -11.58 13.70 -2.61
CA ILE A 168 -10.58 13.96 -1.57
C ILE A 168 -10.03 12.62 -1.10
N MET A 169 -8.77 12.35 -1.42
CA MET A 169 -8.10 11.09 -1.07
C MET A 169 -8.05 10.88 0.45
N LYS A 170 -8.43 9.71 0.93
CA LYS A 170 -8.49 9.41 2.37
C LYS A 170 -7.13 9.41 3.06
N LYS A 171 -6.08 8.97 2.34
CA LYS A 171 -4.75 8.82 2.93
C LYS A 171 -3.99 10.15 2.97
N THR A 172 -3.97 10.89 1.87
CA THR A 172 -3.17 12.10 1.69
C THR A 172 -3.95 13.39 1.98
N LYS A 173 -5.29 13.33 1.99
CA LYS A 173 -6.17 14.50 2.10
C LYS A 173 -6.01 15.49 0.94
N THR A 174 -5.48 15.03 -0.18
CA THR A 174 -5.34 15.80 -1.40
C THR A 174 -6.63 15.66 -2.21
N GLN A 175 -7.16 16.77 -2.70
CA GLN A 175 -8.22 16.76 -3.70
C GLN A 175 -7.59 16.49 -5.06
N ILE A 176 -8.19 15.58 -5.82
CA ILE A 176 -7.78 15.26 -7.18
C ILE A 176 -9.00 15.18 -8.08
N THR A 177 -8.83 15.58 -9.33
CA THR A 177 -9.80 15.37 -10.40
C THR A 177 -9.13 14.53 -11.49
N LEU A 178 -9.74 13.40 -11.82
CA LEU A 178 -9.21 12.45 -12.79
C LEU A 178 -10.20 12.33 -13.96
N PRO A 179 -9.72 12.14 -15.19
CA PRO A 179 -10.58 11.75 -16.28
C PRO A 179 -11.20 10.38 -15.99
N MET A 180 -12.46 10.20 -16.36
CA MET A 180 -13.18 8.93 -16.29
C MET A 180 -13.26 8.33 -17.69
N PRO A 181 -12.40 7.35 -18.03
CA PRO A 181 -12.50 6.66 -19.33
C PRO A 181 -13.88 6.05 -19.55
N VAL A 182 -14.33 6.02 -20.79
CA VAL A 182 -15.65 5.49 -21.18
C VAL A 182 -15.88 4.07 -20.64
N GLU A 183 -14.87 3.23 -20.67
CA GLU A 183 -14.93 1.86 -20.16
C GLU A 183 -15.26 1.82 -18.65
N VAL A 184 -14.67 2.73 -17.88
CA VAL A 184 -14.92 2.87 -16.43
C VAL A 184 -16.33 3.39 -16.18
N GLY A 185 -16.74 4.43 -16.91
CA GLY A 185 -18.09 4.99 -16.81
C GLY A 185 -19.15 3.95 -17.12
N ASN A 186 -19.00 3.20 -18.22
CA ASN A 186 -19.91 2.13 -18.60
C ASN A 186 -19.98 1.00 -17.57
N ALA A 187 -18.84 0.62 -16.97
CA ALA A 187 -18.81 -0.42 -15.94
C ALA A 187 -19.53 0.04 -14.65
N ILE A 188 -19.31 1.29 -14.23
CA ILE A 188 -20.02 1.88 -13.09
C ILE A 188 -21.52 1.95 -13.39
N TYR A 189 -21.92 2.45 -14.57
CA TYR A 189 -23.31 2.54 -14.97
C TYR A 189 -24.00 1.17 -14.98
N SER A 190 -23.35 0.14 -15.56
CA SER A 190 -23.88 -1.21 -15.58
C SER A 190 -24.09 -1.76 -14.17
N TYR A 191 -23.13 -1.54 -13.27
CA TYR A 191 -23.28 -1.91 -11.86
C TYR A 191 -24.44 -1.17 -11.20
N LEU A 192 -24.54 0.15 -11.38
CA LEU A 192 -25.61 0.95 -10.79
C LEU A 192 -26.99 0.50 -11.26
N LYS A 193 -27.13 0.18 -12.55
CA LYS A 193 -28.42 -0.17 -13.15
C LYS A 193 -28.85 -1.61 -12.88
N TYR A 194 -27.91 -2.55 -12.90
CA TYR A 194 -28.21 -3.97 -12.90
C TYR A 194 -27.65 -4.76 -11.72
N GLY A 195 -26.69 -4.20 -10.98
CA GLY A 195 -25.97 -4.94 -9.94
C GLY A 195 -26.03 -4.34 -8.55
N ARG A 196 -26.30 -3.03 -8.43
CA ARG A 196 -26.35 -2.37 -7.14
C ARG A 196 -27.68 -2.67 -6.45
N PRO A 197 -27.67 -3.19 -5.19
CA PRO A 197 -28.92 -3.34 -4.45
C PRO A 197 -29.54 -1.97 -4.17
N ASP A 198 -30.86 -1.94 -4.02
CA ASP A 198 -31.57 -0.76 -3.53
C ASP A 198 -31.13 -0.49 -2.09
N ALA A 199 -30.41 0.59 -1.88
CA ALA A 199 -29.82 0.93 -0.61
C ALA A 199 -29.83 2.44 -0.39
N GLU A 200 -30.32 2.89 0.74
CA GLU A 200 -30.22 4.27 1.19
C GLU A 200 -28.77 4.62 1.54
N SER A 201 -27.97 4.87 0.53
CA SER A 201 -26.54 5.14 0.69
C SER A 201 -26.02 5.99 -0.46
N ASP A 202 -25.31 7.07 -0.14
CA ASP A 202 -24.61 7.93 -1.12
C ASP A 202 -23.42 7.21 -1.77
N PHE A 203 -22.94 6.10 -1.22
CA PHE A 203 -21.81 5.36 -1.79
C PHE A 203 -22.23 4.61 -3.05
N ILE A 204 -21.41 4.72 -4.09
CA ILE A 204 -21.58 3.95 -5.32
C ILE A 204 -21.49 2.45 -5.01
N PHE A 205 -20.45 2.04 -4.31
CA PHE A 205 -20.19 0.63 -4.00
C PHE A 205 -20.66 0.29 -2.59
N VAL A 206 -21.63 -0.60 -2.50
CA VAL A 206 -22.23 -1.09 -1.26
C VAL A 206 -22.12 -2.61 -1.14
N ARG A 207 -22.36 -3.17 0.04
CA ARG A 207 -22.40 -4.62 0.25
C ARG A 207 -23.55 -5.23 -0.54
N SER A 208 -23.35 -6.45 -1.05
CA SER A 208 -24.40 -7.18 -1.79
C SER A 208 -25.47 -7.78 -0.88
N LYS A 209 -25.25 -7.84 0.45
CA LYS A 209 -26.19 -8.35 1.46
C LYS A 209 -26.43 -7.29 2.52
N ALA A 210 -27.64 -7.24 3.02
CA ALA A 210 -28.02 -6.35 4.12
C ALA A 210 -27.20 -6.64 5.40
N PRO A 211 -26.92 -5.62 6.22
CA PRO A 211 -27.12 -4.22 5.94
C PRO A 211 -26.17 -3.71 4.86
N TYR A 212 -26.72 -3.00 3.87
CA TYR A 212 -26.00 -2.48 2.68
C TYR A 212 -25.03 -1.34 3.04
N GLY A 213 -24.09 -1.62 3.93
CA GLY A 213 -23.15 -0.63 4.43
C GLY A 213 -21.84 -0.58 3.65
N LYS A 214 -20.94 0.25 4.17
CA LYS A 214 -19.59 0.45 3.63
C LYS A 214 -18.81 -0.85 3.55
N MET A 215 -18.08 -1.01 2.44
CA MET A 215 -17.19 -2.15 2.22
C MET A 215 -15.77 -1.90 2.75
N THR A 216 -15.01 -2.99 2.92
CA THR A 216 -13.59 -2.94 3.32
C THR A 216 -12.69 -3.20 2.11
N GLY A 217 -11.45 -2.71 2.14
CA GLY A 217 -10.48 -2.88 1.03
C GLY A 217 -10.21 -4.33 0.61
N LYS A 218 -10.53 -5.32 1.46
CA LYS A 218 -10.43 -6.75 1.11
C LYS A 218 -11.36 -7.13 -0.06
N VAL A 219 -12.46 -6.40 -0.26
CA VAL A 219 -13.38 -6.64 -1.38
C VAL A 219 -12.68 -6.38 -2.71
N CYS A 220 -11.92 -5.29 -2.82
CA CYS A 220 -11.18 -4.98 -4.05
C CYS A 220 -10.15 -6.07 -4.40
N THR A 221 -9.46 -6.61 -3.40
CA THR A 221 -8.52 -7.72 -3.62
C THR A 221 -9.25 -8.99 -4.07
N ARG A 222 -10.41 -9.30 -3.46
CA ARG A 222 -11.24 -10.44 -3.88
C ARG A 222 -11.80 -10.25 -5.30
N ALA A 223 -12.19 -9.04 -5.67
CA ALA A 223 -12.63 -8.69 -7.00
C ALA A 223 -11.54 -8.98 -8.03
N LEU A 224 -10.32 -8.52 -7.76
CA LEU A 224 -9.18 -8.81 -8.61
C LEU A 224 -8.90 -10.32 -8.75
N TYR A 225 -8.92 -11.07 -7.65
CA TYR A 225 -8.68 -12.52 -7.67
C TYR A 225 -9.80 -13.33 -8.33
N ARG A 226 -11.03 -12.81 -8.38
CA ARG A 226 -12.11 -13.45 -9.14
C ARG A 226 -11.90 -13.31 -10.64
N ILE A 227 -11.41 -12.16 -11.08
CA ILE A 227 -11.14 -11.88 -12.49
C ILE A 227 -9.81 -12.51 -12.93
N LEU A 228 -8.81 -12.49 -12.06
CA LEU A 228 -7.46 -13.03 -12.28
C LEU A 228 -7.07 -14.00 -11.15
N PRO A 229 -7.55 -15.24 -11.19
CA PRO A 229 -7.35 -16.21 -10.09
C PRO A 229 -5.89 -16.52 -9.78
N GLU A 230 -5.02 -16.52 -10.78
CA GLU A 230 -3.58 -16.73 -10.64
C GLU A 230 -2.91 -15.71 -9.72
N ARG A 231 -3.48 -14.50 -9.59
CA ARG A 231 -2.96 -13.44 -8.72
C ARG A 231 -3.06 -13.77 -7.22
N ASN A 232 -3.91 -14.72 -6.84
CA ASN A 232 -4.04 -15.15 -5.45
C ASN A 232 -2.74 -15.77 -4.90
N ASN A 233 -1.96 -16.41 -5.78
CA ASN A 233 -0.72 -17.09 -5.43
C ASN A 233 0.52 -16.17 -5.53
N VAL A 234 0.35 -14.92 -6.00
CA VAL A 234 1.46 -13.98 -6.14
C VAL A 234 1.70 -13.26 -4.81
N LYS A 235 2.91 -13.38 -4.25
CA LYS A 235 3.30 -12.68 -3.03
C LYS A 235 3.23 -11.16 -3.24
N GLY A 236 2.33 -10.49 -2.51
CA GLY A 236 2.10 -9.06 -2.69
C GLY A 236 1.17 -8.70 -3.85
N GLY A 237 0.51 -9.69 -4.48
CA GLY A 237 -0.38 -9.55 -5.65
C GLY A 237 -1.73 -8.91 -5.39
N GLY A 238 -1.97 -8.31 -4.19
CA GLY A 238 -3.23 -7.67 -3.85
C GLY A 238 -3.55 -6.45 -4.72
N PHE A 239 -4.72 -5.86 -4.48
CA PHE A 239 -5.30 -4.81 -5.32
C PHE A 239 -4.38 -3.61 -5.63
N HIS A 240 -3.34 -3.38 -4.83
CA HIS A 240 -2.39 -2.29 -5.09
C HIS A 240 -1.59 -2.46 -6.40
N VAL A 241 -1.59 -3.65 -6.99
CA VAL A 241 -1.01 -3.91 -8.32
C VAL A 241 -1.64 -3.03 -9.40
N THR A 242 -2.97 -2.80 -9.35
CA THR A 242 -3.69 -1.96 -10.33
C THR A 242 -3.12 -0.54 -10.39
N ARG A 243 -2.83 0.05 -9.23
CA ARG A 243 -2.23 1.38 -9.14
C ARG A 243 -0.78 1.41 -9.61
N ARG A 244 -0.02 0.32 -9.37
CA ARG A 244 1.34 0.19 -9.89
C ARG A 244 1.33 0.10 -11.42
N THR A 245 0.41 -0.70 -11.96
CA THR A 245 0.19 -0.81 -13.41
C THR A 245 -0.17 0.54 -14.03
N PHE A 246 -1.09 1.28 -13.42
CA PHE A 246 -1.45 2.63 -13.88
C PHE A 246 -0.24 3.57 -13.91
N ALA A 247 0.55 3.61 -12.82
CA ALA A 247 1.76 4.44 -12.76
C ALA A 247 2.79 4.05 -13.82
N THR A 248 3.02 2.74 -14.01
CA THR A 248 3.94 2.24 -15.03
C THR A 248 3.46 2.56 -16.44
N ASN A 249 2.15 2.47 -16.69
CA ASN A 249 1.58 2.84 -18.00
C ASN A 249 1.73 4.34 -18.28
N LEU A 250 1.56 5.21 -17.29
CA LEU A 250 1.84 6.65 -17.45
C LEU A 250 3.30 6.89 -17.82
N LEU A 251 4.24 6.20 -17.15
CA LEU A 251 5.68 6.27 -17.48
C LEU A 251 5.96 5.79 -18.90
N LYS A 252 5.42 4.64 -19.30
CA LYS A 252 5.55 4.10 -20.67
C LYS A 252 5.04 5.09 -21.72
N ASN A 253 4.00 5.87 -21.39
CA ASN A 253 3.45 6.92 -22.24
C ASN A 253 4.15 8.29 -22.04
N HIS A 254 5.36 8.29 -21.51
CA HIS A 254 6.21 9.46 -21.36
C HIS A 254 5.68 10.58 -20.44
N ALA A 255 4.72 10.28 -19.56
CA ALA A 255 4.28 11.25 -18.56
C ALA A 255 5.43 11.65 -17.63
N GLY A 256 5.46 12.92 -17.25
CA GLY A 256 6.41 13.47 -16.29
C GLY A 256 6.21 12.91 -14.88
N ILE A 257 7.24 12.95 -14.05
CA ILE A 257 7.16 12.50 -12.65
C ILE A 257 6.09 13.29 -11.90
N ASP A 258 6.02 14.61 -12.12
CA ASP A 258 5.06 15.48 -11.46
C ASP A 258 3.61 15.15 -11.89
N GLU A 259 3.39 14.89 -13.17
CA GLU A 259 2.08 14.45 -13.68
C GLU A 259 1.63 13.13 -13.05
N ILE A 260 2.57 12.18 -12.87
CA ILE A 260 2.29 10.91 -12.21
C ILE A 260 2.02 11.12 -10.71
N MET A 261 2.76 12.01 -10.07
CA MET A 261 2.53 12.38 -8.66
C MET A 261 1.14 12.98 -8.48
N ASP A 262 0.74 13.88 -9.34
CA ASP A 262 -0.58 14.54 -9.30
C ASP A 262 -1.70 13.54 -9.56
N ALA A 263 -1.60 12.75 -10.62
CA ALA A 263 -2.58 11.69 -10.93
C ALA A 263 -2.74 10.68 -9.80
N LEU A 264 -1.64 10.35 -9.12
CA LEU A 264 -1.66 9.45 -7.98
C LEU A 264 -1.94 10.15 -6.64
N GLY A 265 -1.93 11.47 -6.55
CA GLY A 265 -2.01 12.24 -5.30
C GLY A 265 -0.90 11.82 -4.33
N HIS A 266 0.33 11.73 -4.82
CA HIS A 266 1.54 11.53 -4.02
C HIS A 266 2.11 12.88 -3.59
N ARG A 267 2.53 12.98 -2.31
CA ARG A 267 3.23 14.16 -1.79
C ARG A 267 4.74 14.00 -1.80
N ASP A 268 5.21 12.76 -1.90
CA ASP A 268 6.62 12.40 -1.80
C ASP A 268 7.10 11.78 -3.12
N PRO A 269 8.06 12.43 -3.81
CA PRO A 269 8.64 11.94 -5.06
C PRO A 269 9.24 10.53 -4.95
N THR A 270 9.79 10.16 -3.78
CA THR A 270 10.38 8.84 -3.57
C THR A 270 9.37 7.71 -3.77
N SER A 271 8.07 8.01 -3.65
CA SER A 271 6.99 7.08 -3.92
C SER A 271 6.87 6.72 -5.40
N VAL A 272 7.27 7.63 -6.31
CA VAL A 272 7.18 7.46 -7.77
C VAL A 272 8.49 6.93 -8.33
N MET A 273 9.63 7.28 -7.72
CA MET A 273 10.97 6.81 -8.15
C MET A 273 11.06 5.30 -8.33
N LYS A 274 10.28 4.54 -7.55
CA LYS A 274 10.22 3.07 -7.66
C LYS A 274 9.76 2.59 -9.05
N TYR A 275 8.93 3.38 -9.72
CA TYR A 275 8.39 3.02 -11.04
C TYR A 275 9.39 3.33 -12.15
N LEU A 276 10.30 4.30 -11.93
CA LEU A 276 11.36 4.63 -12.88
C LEU A 276 12.32 3.45 -13.11
N LEU A 277 12.50 2.59 -12.11
CA LEU A 277 13.31 1.38 -12.24
C LEU A 277 12.72 0.34 -13.20
N LEU A 278 11.48 0.53 -13.66
CA LEU A 278 10.82 -0.32 -14.65
C LEU A 278 10.88 0.26 -16.07
N ASP A 279 11.41 1.46 -16.23
CA ASP A 279 11.55 2.10 -17.53
C ASP A 279 12.93 1.77 -18.13
N ASP A 280 13.07 0.55 -18.66
CA ASP A 280 14.29 0.08 -19.30
C ASP A 280 14.77 0.99 -20.45
N GLU A 281 13.86 1.62 -21.19
CA GLU A 281 14.23 2.53 -22.27
C GLU A 281 14.88 3.82 -21.77
N ARG A 282 14.30 4.41 -20.69
CA ARG A 282 14.89 5.60 -20.07
C ARG A 282 16.18 5.27 -19.34
N SER A 283 16.25 4.12 -18.68
CA SER A 283 17.45 3.64 -18.01
C SER A 283 18.58 3.42 -19.02
N ARG A 284 18.29 2.86 -20.20
CA ARG A 284 19.27 2.69 -21.28
C ARG A 284 19.72 4.02 -21.88
N LYS A 285 18.84 5.02 -22.00
CA LYS A 285 19.20 6.38 -22.45
C LYS A 285 20.06 7.14 -21.43
N CYS A 286 19.93 6.83 -20.14
CA CYS A 286 20.77 7.38 -19.07
C CYS A 286 22.10 6.61 -18.90
N GLY A 287 22.22 5.43 -19.49
CA GLY A 287 23.47 4.67 -19.52
C GLY A 287 24.52 5.41 -20.34
N LEU A 288 25.66 5.71 -19.73
CA LEU A 288 26.82 6.23 -20.48
C LEU A 288 27.23 5.17 -21.50
N SER A 289 27.33 5.57 -22.76
CA SER A 289 27.90 4.71 -23.78
C SER A 289 29.35 4.35 -23.39
N LEU A 290 29.70 3.07 -23.46
CA LEU A 290 31.06 2.61 -23.20
C LEU A 290 32.11 3.36 -24.05
N SER A 291 31.72 3.84 -25.24
CA SER A 291 32.56 4.70 -26.09
C SER A 291 32.84 6.07 -25.48
N VAL A 292 32.00 6.58 -24.61
CA VAL A 292 32.18 7.88 -23.91
C VAL A 292 33.05 7.72 -22.66
N THR A 293 33.11 6.53 -22.08
CA THR A 293 33.90 6.26 -20.85
C THR A 293 35.35 5.93 -21.14
N GLY A 294 35.77 5.80 -22.41
CA GLY A 294 37.13 5.44 -22.76
C GLY A 294 37.57 4.02 -22.34
N LEU A 295 36.65 3.23 -21.80
CA LEU A 295 36.89 1.82 -21.47
C LEU A 295 36.75 0.97 -22.72
N MET A 296 37.81 0.86 -23.49
CA MET A 296 37.98 -0.21 -24.46
C MET A 296 38.21 -1.49 -23.66
N LEU A 297 37.34 -2.46 -23.81
CA LEU A 297 37.63 -3.84 -23.42
C LEU A 297 38.66 -4.35 -24.41
N GLU A 298 39.96 -4.23 -24.11
CA GLU A 298 41.01 -5.05 -24.70
C GLU A 298 40.81 -6.47 -24.17
N GLY A 299 40.41 -7.38 -25.04
CA GLY A 299 40.28 -8.78 -24.68
C GLY A 299 39.38 -9.52 -25.64
N GLY A 300 39.83 -9.70 -26.86
CA GLY A 300 39.40 -10.78 -27.71
C GLY A 300 39.86 -12.12 -27.18
N LEU A 301 38.95 -13.07 -27.18
CA LEU A 301 39.09 -14.46 -27.68
C LEU A 301 37.79 -15.18 -27.39
#